data_8e0931866a5b2c66ddf87120e8e48d47
#
_entry.id   8e0931866a5b2c66ddf87120e8e48d47
#
_cell.length_a   1.000
_cell.length_b   1.000
_cell.length_c   1.000
_cell.angle_alpha   90.00
_cell.angle_beta   90.00
_cell.angle_gamma   90.00
#
_symmetry.space_group_name_H-M   'P 1'
#
loop_
_entity.id
_entity.type
_entity.pdbx_description
1 polymer ?
#
loop_
_entity_poly.entity_id
_entity_poly.type
_entity_poly.pdbx_seq_one_letter_code
_entity_poly.pdbx_strand_id
1 'polypeptide(L)'
;MTQVLVLNSGSSSVKYRLLSIGSGDPGGAGNDGGRTERLASGTVERIGEEGSPVADHAAALESVADELAAAGFGIDSPELTAIGHRVVHGGTDFTRPTLITDEVAAGIRNLIPLAPLHNPANLAGIEVARRLRPDLPQVAVFDTAFHATMPEAASTYAIDRETARRFGVRRYGFHGTSHAYVSREAAALVGRPEGNVIVLHLGNGASASAVSAGRCVDTSMGMTPLEGLVMGTRSGDIDPGAILHLRRTAGMSLAEIDGLLNRRSGMLGLCGDNDMREVGRRVAEGDPEAELALAVYCHRLRKYVGAYCAVLGTVDVIAFTGGVGENSVLVRERALSGLEAFGIVLDPARNADGKGVISADGSRVTVAVVPTDEELEIARQTLDIISRTNRG
;
A
#
# COMPACT_ATOMS: atom_id res chain seq x y z
N MET A 1 -18.45 -21.87 2.75
CA MET A 1 -17.76 -20.62 2.44
C MET A 1 -17.57 -19.85 3.75
N THR A 2 -16.42 -19.21 3.94
CA THR A 2 -16.03 -18.55 5.19
C THR A 2 -16.17 -17.05 5.00
N GLN A 3 -16.93 -16.36 5.85
CA GLN A 3 -17.09 -14.91 5.76
C GLN A 3 -16.03 -14.20 6.63
N VAL A 4 -15.39 -13.19 6.05
CA VAL A 4 -14.41 -12.33 6.72
C VAL A 4 -14.79 -10.88 6.50
N LEU A 5 -14.92 -10.12 7.58
CA LEU A 5 -15.04 -8.67 7.53
C LEU A 5 -13.65 -8.04 7.57
N VAL A 6 -13.33 -7.22 6.59
CA VAL A 6 -12.09 -6.45 6.56
C VAL A 6 -12.39 -5.00 6.92
N LEU A 7 -11.63 -4.45 7.86
CA LEU A 7 -11.74 -3.08 8.32
C LEU A 7 -10.42 -2.33 8.07
N ASN A 8 -10.53 -1.16 7.44
CA ASN A 8 -9.44 -0.21 7.25
C ASN A 8 -9.83 1.12 7.88
N SER A 9 -9.44 1.30 9.15
CA SER A 9 -9.77 2.47 9.96
C SER A 9 -8.72 3.55 9.78
N GLY A 10 -9.05 4.59 8.99
CA GLY A 10 -8.26 5.81 8.84
C GLY A 10 -8.64 6.89 9.86
N SER A 11 -7.93 8.03 9.86
CA SER A 11 -8.18 9.14 10.78
C SER A 11 -9.55 9.79 10.60
N SER A 12 -10.06 9.86 9.37
CA SER A 12 -11.34 10.51 9.03
C SER A 12 -12.31 9.59 8.30
N SER A 13 -11.99 8.30 8.13
CA SER A 13 -12.87 7.34 7.45
C SER A 13 -12.62 5.92 7.88
N VAL A 14 -13.64 5.09 7.83
CA VAL A 14 -13.56 3.63 7.94
C VAL A 14 -14.06 3.03 6.64
N LYS A 15 -13.19 2.30 5.94
CA LYS A 15 -13.58 1.46 4.80
C LYS A 15 -13.79 0.04 5.28
N TYR A 16 -14.82 -0.61 4.75
CA TYR A 16 -15.07 -2.00 5.07
C TYR A 16 -15.42 -2.83 3.83
N ARG A 17 -15.10 -4.11 3.90
CA ARG A 17 -15.52 -5.10 2.91
C ARG A 17 -15.82 -6.42 3.59
N LEU A 18 -17.00 -6.97 3.33
CA LEU A 18 -17.36 -8.32 3.71
C LEU A 18 -17.13 -9.26 2.53
N LEU A 19 -16.30 -10.26 2.73
CA LEU A 19 -15.91 -11.23 1.72
C LEU A 19 -16.35 -12.63 2.14
N SER A 20 -16.87 -13.40 1.18
CA SER A 20 -17.09 -14.85 1.30
C SER A 20 -15.98 -15.56 0.52
N ILE A 21 -15.20 -16.39 1.21
CA ILE A 21 -14.05 -17.10 0.63
C ILE A 21 -14.31 -18.60 0.71
N GLY A 22 -14.24 -19.28 -0.44
CA GLY A 22 -14.36 -20.73 -0.51
C GLY A 22 -13.13 -21.44 0.07
N SER A 23 -13.30 -22.70 0.49
CA SER A 23 -12.24 -23.55 1.04
C SER A 23 -11.29 -24.10 -0.04
N GLY A 24 -10.66 -23.21 -0.82
CA GLY A 24 -9.54 -23.54 -1.69
C GLY A 24 -8.23 -23.25 -0.97
N ASP A 25 -7.12 -23.83 -1.43
CA ASP A 25 -5.79 -23.63 -0.83
C ASP A 25 -5.43 -22.13 -0.83
N PRO A 26 -5.26 -21.48 0.33
CA PRO A 26 -4.98 -20.04 0.42
C PRO A 26 -3.62 -19.63 -0.18
N GLY A 27 -2.77 -20.60 -0.57
CA GLY A 27 -1.44 -20.39 -1.16
C GLY A 27 -1.32 -20.78 -2.64
N GLY A 28 -2.37 -21.32 -3.27
CA GLY A 28 -2.32 -21.81 -4.65
C GLY A 28 -2.28 -20.67 -5.67
N ALA A 29 -1.16 -20.51 -6.35
CA ALA A 29 -1.02 -19.72 -7.57
C ALA A 29 -1.73 -20.44 -8.74
N GLY A 30 -3.05 -20.38 -8.77
CA GLY A 30 -3.85 -20.97 -9.84
C GLY A 30 -5.28 -20.49 -9.80
N ASN A 31 -5.86 -20.27 -10.94
CA ASN A 31 -7.21 -19.74 -11.19
C ASN A 31 -8.38 -20.60 -10.66
N ASP A 32 -8.10 -21.63 -9.85
CA ASP A 32 -9.07 -22.54 -9.21
C ASP A 32 -9.08 -22.47 -7.67
N GLY A 33 -8.42 -21.46 -7.08
CA GLY A 33 -8.56 -21.17 -5.64
C GLY A 33 -9.97 -20.69 -5.34
N GLY A 34 -10.62 -21.27 -4.35
CA GLY A 34 -12.04 -21.16 -3.98
C GLY A 34 -12.72 -19.84 -4.32
N ARG A 35 -13.93 -19.94 -4.86
CA ARG A 35 -14.75 -18.81 -5.28
C ARG A 35 -14.76 -17.72 -4.21
N THR A 36 -14.22 -16.55 -4.52
CA THR A 36 -14.28 -15.37 -3.66
C THR A 36 -15.42 -14.49 -4.13
N GLU A 37 -16.28 -14.08 -3.21
CA GLU A 37 -17.42 -13.23 -3.49
C GLU A 37 -17.41 -12.03 -2.54
N ARG A 38 -17.58 -10.83 -3.09
CA ARG A 38 -17.81 -9.62 -2.31
C ARG A 38 -19.29 -9.55 -1.97
N LEU A 39 -19.60 -9.70 -0.69
CA LEU A 39 -20.99 -9.67 -0.19
C LEU A 39 -21.45 -8.23 0.09
N ALA A 40 -20.59 -7.42 0.73
CA ALA A 40 -20.87 -6.01 0.99
C ALA A 40 -19.58 -5.20 1.04
N SER A 41 -19.68 -3.90 0.80
CA SER A 41 -18.56 -2.95 0.98
C SER A 41 -19.08 -1.53 1.12
N GLY A 42 -18.38 -0.69 1.85
CA GLY A 42 -18.73 0.71 2.00
C GLY A 42 -17.59 1.53 2.60
N THR A 43 -17.87 2.81 2.77
CA THR A 43 -16.96 3.76 3.41
C THR A 43 -17.79 4.73 4.26
N VAL A 44 -17.49 4.78 5.54
CA VAL A 44 -17.99 5.81 6.46
C VAL A 44 -16.96 6.92 6.50
N GLU A 45 -17.34 8.13 6.14
CA GLU A 45 -16.45 9.29 6.00
C GLU A 45 -16.74 10.36 7.04
N ARG A 46 -15.85 11.36 7.13
CA ARG A 46 -15.97 12.56 7.95
C ARG A 46 -16.07 12.30 9.45
N ILE A 47 -15.36 11.27 9.93
CA ILE A 47 -15.33 10.90 11.35
C ILE A 47 -14.71 12.04 12.17
N GLY A 48 -15.45 12.52 13.18
CA GLY A 48 -15.00 13.58 14.09
C GLY A 48 -14.92 14.99 13.47
N GLU A 49 -15.42 15.18 12.25
CA GLU A 49 -15.50 16.50 11.64
C GLU A 49 -16.69 17.30 12.18
N GLU A 50 -16.55 18.61 12.26
CA GLU A 50 -17.63 19.52 12.67
C GLU A 50 -18.85 19.39 11.75
N GLY A 51 -20.02 19.14 12.34
CA GLY A 51 -21.27 18.93 11.59
C GLY A 51 -21.41 17.52 10.95
N SER A 52 -20.50 16.60 11.23
CA SER A 52 -20.68 15.20 10.84
C SER A 52 -21.58 14.46 11.82
N PRO A 53 -22.46 13.56 11.36
CA PRO A 53 -23.24 12.68 12.23
C PRO A 53 -22.37 11.60 12.89
N VAL A 54 -21.15 11.38 12.41
CA VAL A 54 -20.22 10.35 12.88
C VAL A 54 -19.19 10.99 13.81
N ALA A 55 -19.44 10.94 15.12
CA ALA A 55 -18.64 11.64 16.11
C ALA A 55 -17.23 11.04 16.29
N ASP A 56 -17.11 9.72 16.19
CA ASP A 56 -15.86 8.99 16.42
C ASP A 56 -15.88 7.62 15.71
N HIS A 57 -14.81 6.82 15.93
CA HIS A 57 -14.69 5.49 15.34
C HIS A 57 -15.71 4.48 15.90
N ALA A 58 -16.29 4.73 17.09
CA ALA A 58 -17.35 3.87 17.60
C ALA A 58 -18.63 4.08 16.80
N ALA A 59 -19.05 5.33 16.60
CA ALA A 59 -20.18 5.68 15.74
C ALA A 59 -19.96 5.22 14.28
N ALA A 60 -18.71 5.29 13.79
CA ALA A 60 -18.40 4.79 12.46
C ALA A 60 -18.61 3.28 12.33
N LEU A 61 -18.19 2.48 13.29
CA LEU A 61 -18.38 1.03 13.26
C LEU A 61 -19.84 0.61 13.53
N GLU A 62 -20.60 1.39 14.30
CA GLU A 62 -22.06 1.22 14.41
C GLU A 62 -22.71 1.46 13.05
N SER A 63 -22.32 2.52 12.33
CA SER A 63 -22.80 2.76 10.96
C SER A 63 -22.43 1.61 10.01
N VAL A 64 -21.22 1.06 10.11
CA VAL A 64 -20.82 -0.15 9.33
C VAL A 64 -21.74 -1.33 9.65
N ALA A 65 -22.07 -1.56 10.93
CA ALA A 65 -22.95 -2.63 11.35
C ALA A 65 -24.38 -2.45 10.78
N ASP A 66 -24.89 -1.21 10.79
CA ASP A 66 -26.20 -0.87 10.24
C ASP A 66 -26.23 -1.05 8.71
N GLU A 67 -25.17 -0.61 7.98
CA GLU A 67 -25.06 -0.81 6.53
C GLU A 67 -24.98 -2.30 6.17
N LEU A 68 -24.24 -3.10 6.93
CA LEU A 68 -24.17 -4.55 6.76
C LEU A 68 -25.54 -5.20 7.00
N ALA A 69 -26.26 -4.80 8.06
CA ALA A 69 -27.58 -5.31 8.37
C ALA A 69 -28.60 -4.94 7.27
N ALA A 70 -28.55 -3.73 6.74
CA ALA A 70 -29.40 -3.28 5.62
C ALA A 70 -29.12 -4.08 4.33
N ALA A 71 -27.88 -4.55 4.16
CA ALA A 71 -27.49 -5.43 3.05
C ALA A 71 -27.84 -6.92 3.29
N GLY A 72 -28.43 -7.26 4.44
CA GLY A 72 -28.79 -8.63 4.80
C GLY A 72 -27.67 -9.42 5.50
N PHE A 73 -26.60 -8.76 5.93
CA PHE A 73 -25.45 -9.37 6.60
C PHE A 73 -25.30 -8.74 7.99
N GLY A 74 -25.85 -9.36 9.02
CA GLY A 74 -25.66 -8.88 10.40
C GLY A 74 -24.21 -9.06 10.87
N ILE A 75 -23.68 -8.08 11.60
CA ILE A 75 -22.35 -8.19 12.22
C ILE A 75 -22.32 -9.33 13.27
N ASP A 76 -23.47 -9.70 13.81
CA ASP A 76 -23.70 -10.80 14.74
C ASP A 76 -23.99 -12.15 14.03
N SER A 77 -23.95 -12.18 12.69
CA SER A 77 -24.15 -13.39 11.90
C SER A 77 -23.20 -14.51 12.33
N PRO A 78 -23.68 -15.74 12.53
CA PRO A 78 -22.84 -16.91 12.81
C PRO A 78 -21.96 -17.31 11.61
N GLU A 79 -22.25 -16.80 10.41
CA GLU A 79 -21.45 -17.01 9.20
C GLU A 79 -20.20 -16.13 9.18
N LEU A 80 -20.18 -15.02 9.92
CA LEU A 80 -19.00 -14.17 10.09
C LEU A 80 -18.02 -14.88 11.02
N THR A 81 -16.89 -15.28 10.47
CA THR A 81 -15.91 -16.14 11.17
C THR A 81 -14.70 -15.38 11.69
N ALA A 82 -14.42 -14.20 11.15
CA ALA A 82 -13.27 -13.40 11.54
C ALA A 82 -13.38 -11.94 11.11
N ILE A 83 -12.57 -11.09 11.76
CA ILE A 83 -12.35 -9.71 11.34
C ILE A 83 -10.86 -9.49 11.08
N GLY A 84 -10.52 -8.99 9.88
CA GLY A 84 -9.19 -8.55 9.50
C GLY A 84 -9.06 -7.04 9.61
N HIS A 85 -8.01 -6.56 10.27
CA HIS A 85 -7.74 -5.13 10.43
C HIS A 85 -6.47 -4.75 9.69
N ARG A 86 -6.52 -3.74 8.83
CA ARG A 86 -5.32 -3.08 8.32
C ARG A 86 -4.73 -2.22 9.43
N VAL A 87 -3.43 -2.40 9.68
CA VAL A 87 -2.62 -1.56 10.58
C VAL A 87 -1.43 -1.03 9.79
N VAL A 88 -1.21 0.28 9.82
CA VAL A 88 -0.20 0.90 8.96
C VAL A 88 1.21 0.51 9.39
N HIS A 89 1.53 0.48 10.69
CA HIS A 89 2.90 0.27 11.14
C HIS A 89 3.01 -0.83 12.19
N GLY A 90 3.79 -1.88 11.87
CA GLY A 90 4.07 -3.02 12.75
C GLY A 90 5.41 -2.92 13.50
N GLY A 91 6.23 -1.90 13.22
CA GLY A 91 7.56 -1.78 13.81
C GLY A 91 8.47 -2.96 13.42
N THR A 92 9.33 -3.34 14.36
CA THR A 92 10.14 -4.56 14.31
C THR A 92 9.46 -5.75 14.97
N ASP A 93 8.38 -5.51 15.70
CA ASP A 93 7.72 -6.50 16.56
C ASP A 93 6.69 -7.31 15.77
N PHE A 94 5.98 -6.67 14.85
CA PHE A 94 4.95 -7.30 14.03
C PHE A 94 5.40 -7.43 12.57
N THR A 95 6.14 -8.48 12.28
CA THR A 95 6.69 -8.81 10.95
C THR A 95 5.82 -9.76 10.14
N ARG A 96 4.62 -10.07 10.63
CA ARG A 96 3.62 -10.95 10.00
C ARG A 96 2.22 -10.61 10.53
N PRO A 97 1.15 -11.05 9.85
CA PRO A 97 -0.21 -10.97 10.37
C PRO A 97 -0.29 -11.64 11.76
N THR A 98 -1.01 -11.02 12.68
CA THR A 98 -0.99 -11.44 14.09
C THR A 98 -2.41 -11.43 14.67
N LEU A 99 -2.79 -12.52 15.35
CA LEU A 99 -4.04 -12.59 16.11
C LEU A 99 -4.04 -11.54 17.22
N ILE A 100 -5.09 -10.74 17.30
CA ILE A 100 -5.16 -9.61 18.23
C ILE A 100 -5.54 -10.11 19.62
N THR A 101 -4.59 -10.00 20.55
CA THR A 101 -4.77 -10.13 22.00
C THR A 101 -4.64 -8.76 22.66
N ASP A 102 -4.76 -8.70 24.00
CA ASP A 102 -4.53 -7.46 24.75
C ASP A 102 -3.07 -6.99 24.63
N GLU A 103 -2.12 -7.95 24.60
CA GLU A 103 -0.70 -7.67 24.42
C GLU A 103 -0.42 -7.12 23.03
N VAL A 104 -1.07 -7.65 21.99
CA VAL A 104 -0.92 -7.16 20.60
C VAL A 104 -1.50 -5.74 20.49
N ALA A 105 -2.67 -5.48 21.07
CA ALA A 105 -3.25 -4.14 21.09
C ALA A 105 -2.35 -3.13 21.83
N ALA A 106 -1.77 -3.54 22.96
CA ALA A 106 -0.78 -2.74 23.69
C ALA A 106 0.49 -2.50 22.86
N GLY A 107 0.98 -3.52 22.13
CA GLY A 107 2.10 -3.42 21.20
C GLY A 107 1.83 -2.40 20.10
N ILE A 108 0.66 -2.45 19.46
CA ILE A 108 0.26 -1.46 18.43
C ILE A 108 0.22 -0.05 19.03
N ARG A 109 -0.25 0.11 20.27
CA ARG A 109 -0.25 1.40 20.96
C ARG A 109 1.17 1.94 21.18
N ASN A 110 2.13 1.09 21.52
CA ASN A 110 3.53 1.48 21.68
C ASN A 110 4.18 1.92 20.37
N LEU A 111 3.63 1.51 19.22
CA LEU A 111 4.11 1.90 17.88
C LEU A 111 3.52 3.22 17.35
N ILE A 112 2.62 3.87 18.11
CA ILE A 112 2.03 5.17 17.74
C ILE A 112 3.12 6.22 17.39
N PRO A 113 4.25 6.33 18.11
CA PRO A 113 5.29 7.28 17.74
C PRO A 113 5.90 7.07 16.34
N LEU A 114 5.84 5.86 15.77
CA LEU A 114 6.31 5.57 14.40
C LEU A 114 5.26 5.92 13.33
N ALA A 115 3.97 5.91 13.68
CA ALA A 115 2.88 6.25 12.76
C ALA A 115 1.78 7.07 13.47
N PRO A 116 2.09 8.28 13.94
CA PRO A 116 1.18 9.07 14.81
C PRO A 116 -0.10 9.52 14.09
N LEU A 117 -0.10 9.53 12.76
CA LEU A 117 -1.27 9.90 11.94
C LEU A 117 -2.19 8.70 11.61
N HIS A 118 -1.73 7.47 11.83
CA HIS A 118 -2.44 6.27 11.36
C HIS A 118 -2.74 5.26 12.47
N ASN A 119 -1.73 4.83 13.22
CA ASN A 119 -1.91 3.78 14.24
C ASN A 119 -2.95 4.11 15.31
N PRO A 120 -3.15 5.38 15.76
CA PRO A 120 -4.23 5.70 16.70
C PRO A 120 -5.62 5.32 16.16
N ALA A 121 -5.91 5.66 14.90
CA ALA A 121 -7.18 5.34 14.25
C ALA A 121 -7.35 3.83 14.03
N ASN A 122 -6.27 3.16 13.61
CA ASN A 122 -6.28 1.70 13.45
C ASN A 122 -6.59 1.01 14.79
N LEU A 123 -5.95 1.44 15.87
CA LEU A 123 -6.17 0.89 17.21
C LEU A 123 -7.59 1.16 17.71
N ALA A 124 -8.12 2.37 17.50
CA ALA A 124 -9.49 2.71 17.87
C ALA A 124 -10.51 1.78 17.17
N GLY A 125 -10.34 1.54 15.87
CA GLY A 125 -11.16 0.59 15.13
C GLY A 125 -11.07 -0.85 15.68
N ILE A 126 -9.87 -1.31 16.01
CA ILE A 126 -9.64 -2.62 16.64
C ILE A 126 -10.37 -2.71 17.99
N GLU A 127 -10.20 -1.73 18.85
CA GLU A 127 -10.79 -1.73 20.19
C GLU A 127 -12.33 -1.72 20.14
N VAL A 128 -12.92 -1.00 19.20
CA VAL A 128 -14.38 -1.00 19.00
C VAL A 128 -14.86 -2.35 18.47
N ALA A 129 -14.22 -2.89 17.43
CA ALA A 129 -14.60 -4.18 16.85
C ALA A 129 -14.50 -5.32 17.87
N ARG A 130 -13.48 -5.31 18.74
CA ARG A 130 -13.32 -6.28 19.83
C ARG A 130 -14.42 -6.18 20.90
N ARG A 131 -14.95 -4.99 21.17
CA ARG A 131 -16.11 -4.83 22.06
C ARG A 131 -17.40 -5.30 21.42
N LEU A 132 -17.60 -5.05 20.13
CA LEU A 132 -18.80 -5.47 19.41
C LEU A 132 -18.85 -6.99 19.20
N ARG A 133 -17.71 -7.61 18.89
CA ARG A 133 -17.59 -9.05 18.63
C ARG A 133 -16.40 -9.65 19.39
N PRO A 134 -16.53 -9.78 20.74
CA PRO A 134 -15.48 -10.38 21.58
C PRO A 134 -15.31 -11.88 21.34
N ASP A 135 -16.28 -12.53 20.74
CA ASP A 135 -16.31 -13.96 20.40
C ASP A 135 -15.54 -14.28 19.11
N LEU A 136 -15.34 -13.29 18.21
CA LEU A 136 -14.67 -13.52 16.93
C LEU A 136 -13.16 -13.33 17.03
N PRO A 137 -12.38 -14.22 16.40
CA PRO A 137 -10.95 -13.98 16.20
C PRO A 137 -10.74 -12.77 15.29
N GLN A 138 -9.84 -11.89 15.70
CA GLN A 138 -9.49 -10.68 14.98
C GLN A 138 -7.99 -10.65 14.69
N VAL A 139 -7.60 -10.29 13.47
CA VAL A 139 -6.22 -10.34 13.00
C VAL A 139 -5.77 -8.96 12.54
N ALA A 140 -4.62 -8.50 13.04
CA ALA A 140 -3.93 -7.30 12.54
C ALA A 140 -3.03 -7.70 11.37
N VAL A 141 -3.21 -7.02 10.23
CA VAL A 141 -2.37 -7.15 9.04
C VAL A 141 -1.65 -5.83 8.84
N PHE A 142 -0.32 -5.87 8.88
CA PHE A 142 0.51 -4.67 8.92
C PHE A 142 1.06 -4.34 7.52
N ASP A 143 0.94 -3.07 7.11
CA ASP A 143 1.50 -2.61 5.82
C ASP A 143 3.02 -2.79 5.74
N THR A 144 3.72 -2.75 6.88
CA THR A 144 5.16 -2.94 6.95
C THR A 144 5.60 -4.41 6.94
N ALA A 145 4.69 -5.35 7.21
CA ALA A 145 5.03 -6.76 7.43
C ALA A 145 5.60 -7.44 6.17
N PHE A 146 5.06 -7.15 4.99
CA PHE A 146 5.58 -7.70 3.73
C PHE A 146 7.05 -7.33 3.48
N HIS A 147 7.43 -6.14 3.90
CA HIS A 147 8.78 -5.59 3.74
C HIS A 147 9.77 -6.06 4.82
N ALA A 148 9.30 -6.75 5.85
CA ALA A 148 10.16 -7.28 6.92
C ALA A 148 11.16 -8.35 6.42
N THR A 149 10.93 -8.89 5.22
CA THR A 149 11.85 -9.86 4.57
C THR A 149 13.06 -9.20 3.89
N MET A 150 13.13 -7.87 3.83
CA MET A 150 14.29 -7.16 3.26
C MET A 150 15.59 -7.57 3.96
N PRO A 151 16.67 -7.77 3.19
CA PRO A 151 18.00 -7.93 3.76
C PRO A 151 18.40 -6.73 4.65
N GLU A 152 19.20 -6.98 5.65
CA GLU A 152 19.67 -5.91 6.56
C GLU A 152 20.32 -4.74 5.79
N ALA A 153 21.06 -5.05 4.73
CA ALA A 153 21.70 -4.05 3.88
C ALA A 153 20.72 -3.10 3.17
N ALA A 154 19.49 -3.57 2.82
CA ALA A 154 18.45 -2.76 2.20
C ALA A 154 17.65 -1.96 3.22
N SER A 155 17.52 -2.47 4.45
CA SER A 155 16.70 -1.85 5.49
C SER A 155 17.45 -0.92 6.43
N THR A 156 18.80 -0.92 6.41
CA THR A 156 19.63 -0.12 7.32
C THR A 156 20.00 1.21 6.69
N TYR A 157 19.73 2.31 7.39
CA TYR A 157 20.28 3.61 7.05
C TYR A 157 21.72 3.73 7.56
N ALA A 158 22.61 4.33 6.75
CA ALA A 158 24.02 4.51 7.07
C ALA A 158 24.24 5.70 8.03
N ILE A 159 23.63 5.64 9.20
CA ILE A 159 23.82 6.57 10.31
C ILE A 159 24.44 5.83 11.50
N ASP A 160 24.77 6.57 12.57
CA ASP A 160 25.28 5.96 13.80
C ASP A 160 24.37 4.79 14.26
N ARG A 161 24.99 3.61 14.39
CA ARG A 161 24.28 2.36 14.64
C ARG A 161 23.55 2.33 15.98
N GLU A 162 24.15 2.94 17.01
CA GLU A 162 23.54 2.99 18.34
C GLU A 162 22.29 3.88 18.32
N THR A 163 22.39 5.05 17.71
CA THR A 163 21.28 5.98 17.51
C THR A 163 20.17 5.32 16.68
N ALA A 164 20.51 4.69 15.56
CA ALA A 164 19.53 4.00 14.72
C ALA A 164 18.76 2.95 15.52
N ARG A 165 19.44 2.09 16.25
CA ARG A 165 18.82 1.03 17.06
C ARG A 165 17.98 1.59 18.21
N ARG A 166 18.49 2.60 18.93
CA ARG A 166 17.80 3.21 20.08
C ARG A 166 16.47 3.85 19.72
N PHE A 167 16.39 4.45 18.53
CA PHE A 167 15.20 5.18 18.07
C PHE A 167 14.43 4.46 16.96
N GLY A 168 14.77 3.22 16.62
CA GLY A 168 14.09 2.44 15.59
C GLY A 168 14.21 3.03 14.17
N VAL A 169 15.33 3.73 13.88
CA VAL A 169 15.54 4.40 12.59
C VAL A 169 16.06 3.38 11.57
N ARG A 170 15.15 2.92 10.72
CA ARG A 170 15.42 2.01 9.60
C ARG A 170 14.36 2.16 8.53
N ARG A 171 14.59 1.55 7.36
CA ARG A 171 13.54 1.38 6.35
C ARG A 171 12.55 0.31 6.80
N TYR A 172 11.25 0.64 6.79
CA TYR A 172 10.15 -0.30 7.05
C TYR A 172 9.39 -0.64 5.78
N GLY A 173 9.11 0.33 4.92
CA GLY A 173 8.25 0.17 3.75
C GLY A 173 6.76 0.17 4.11
N PHE A 174 5.91 0.47 3.14
CA PHE A 174 4.45 0.57 3.31
C PHE A 174 3.73 0.05 2.07
N HIS A 175 2.39 0.04 2.07
CA HIS A 175 1.54 -0.60 1.06
C HIS A 175 1.83 -2.11 0.92
N GLY A 176 2.29 -2.75 1.99
CA GLY A 176 2.74 -4.14 1.94
C GLY A 176 1.67 -5.12 1.51
N THR A 177 0.40 -4.89 1.87
CA THR A 177 -0.73 -5.70 1.42
C THR A 177 -0.90 -5.65 -0.10
N SER A 178 -0.80 -4.45 -0.70
CA SER A 178 -0.84 -4.28 -2.14
C SER A 178 0.38 -4.93 -2.82
N HIS A 179 1.60 -4.67 -2.31
CA HIS A 179 2.81 -5.27 -2.88
C HIS A 179 2.80 -6.80 -2.82
N ALA A 180 2.32 -7.39 -1.72
CA ALA A 180 2.18 -8.83 -1.57
C ALA A 180 1.19 -9.42 -2.58
N TYR A 181 0.00 -8.82 -2.68
CA TYR A 181 -1.03 -9.24 -3.61
C TYR A 181 -0.55 -9.15 -5.06
N VAL A 182 -0.12 -7.96 -5.47
CA VAL A 182 0.24 -7.66 -6.88
C VAL A 182 1.46 -8.46 -7.32
N SER A 183 2.48 -8.64 -6.48
CA SER A 183 3.65 -9.43 -6.85
C SER A 183 3.31 -10.89 -7.09
N ARG A 184 2.42 -11.48 -6.29
CA ARG A 184 1.95 -12.85 -6.47
C ARG A 184 1.13 -13.01 -7.76
N GLU A 185 0.14 -12.12 -7.97
CA GLU A 185 -0.71 -12.17 -9.17
C GLU A 185 0.12 -11.93 -10.46
N ALA A 186 1.09 -11.00 -10.42
CA ALA A 186 2.00 -10.75 -11.54
C ALA A 186 2.91 -11.94 -11.84
N ALA A 187 3.46 -12.58 -10.83
CA ALA A 187 4.29 -13.79 -10.99
C ALA A 187 3.47 -14.96 -11.57
N ALA A 188 2.23 -15.11 -11.10
CA ALA A 188 1.29 -16.11 -11.62
C ALA A 188 0.92 -15.84 -13.10
N LEU A 189 0.70 -14.57 -13.47
CA LEU A 189 0.36 -14.16 -14.84
C LEU A 189 1.41 -14.62 -15.86
N VAL A 190 2.68 -14.67 -15.47
CA VAL A 190 3.78 -15.14 -16.35
C VAL A 190 4.18 -16.59 -16.11
N GLY A 191 3.44 -17.33 -15.26
CA GLY A 191 3.73 -18.74 -14.94
C GLY A 191 5.03 -18.93 -14.14
N ARG A 192 5.48 -17.92 -13.40
CA ARG A 192 6.72 -17.93 -12.60
C ARG A 192 6.45 -17.56 -11.15
N PRO A 193 5.86 -18.42 -10.31
CA PRO A 193 5.50 -18.09 -8.93
C PRO A 193 6.68 -17.65 -8.07
N GLU A 194 7.90 -18.09 -8.39
CA GLU A 194 9.15 -17.64 -7.74
C GLU A 194 9.91 -16.57 -8.55
N GLY A 195 9.24 -15.93 -9.50
CA GLY A 195 9.84 -14.91 -10.36
C GLY A 195 10.23 -13.62 -9.63
N ASN A 196 11.09 -12.85 -10.28
CA ASN A 196 11.50 -11.53 -9.84
C ASN A 196 10.54 -10.46 -10.37
N VAL A 197 9.90 -9.75 -9.46
CA VAL A 197 8.83 -8.79 -9.77
C VAL A 197 9.21 -7.39 -9.25
N ILE A 198 9.04 -6.37 -10.09
CA ILE A 198 9.00 -4.98 -9.64
C ILE A 198 7.54 -4.57 -9.58
N VAL A 199 7.07 -4.16 -8.41
CA VAL A 199 5.71 -3.63 -8.23
C VAL A 199 5.76 -2.11 -8.13
N LEU A 200 4.96 -1.44 -8.93
CA LEU A 200 4.77 0.01 -8.91
C LEU A 200 3.33 0.31 -8.47
N HIS A 201 3.14 0.51 -7.16
CA HIS A 201 1.86 0.94 -6.61
C HIS A 201 1.76 2.45 -6.71
N LEU A 202 0.96 2.94 -7.65
CA LEU A 202 0.84 4.35 -7.99
C LEU A 202 -0.58 4.85 -7.75
N GLY A 203 -0.78 5.48 -6.61
CA GLY A 203 -2.00 6.20 -6.22
C GLY A 203 -1.70 7.64 -5.84
N ASN A 204 -2.51 8.24 -4.97
CA ASN A 204 -2.16 9.53 -4.35
C ASN A 204 -0.92 9.38 -3.44
N GLY A 205 -0.80 8.26 -2.71
CA GLY A 205 0.47 7.74 -2.23
C GLY A 205 1.08 6.79 -3.27
N ALA A 206 2.41 6.77 -3.42
CA ALA A 206 3.08 5.92 -4.38
C ALA A 206 4.30 5.23 -3.77
N SER A 207 4.49 3.97 -4.12
CA SER A 207 5.66 3.20 -3.72
C SER A 207 6.05 2.16 -4.77
N ALA A 208 7.32 1.79 -4.78
CA ALA A 208 7.84 0.69 -5.57
C ALA A 208 8.44 -0.38 -4.65
N SER A 209 8.43 -1.63 -5.07
CA SER A 209 9.15 -2.71 -4.40
C SER A 209 9.81 -3.65 -5.38
N ALA A 210 10.97 -4.18 -4.99
CA ALA A 210 11.64 -5.30 -5.63
C ALA A 210 11.31 -6.57 -4.85
N VAL A 211 10.76 -7.57 -5.54
CA VAL A 211 10.29 -8.83 -4.95
C VAL A 211 10.98 -9.98 -5.66
N SER A 212 11.57 -10.91 -4.90
CA SER A 212 12.20 -12.13 -5.41
C SER A 212 11.61 -13.33 -4.69
N ALA A 213 11.14 -14.30 -5.44
CA ALA A 213 10.48 -15.52 -4.91
C ALA A 213 9.41 -15.19 -3.84
N GLY A 214 8.54 -14.20 -4.12
CA GLY A 214 7.49 -13.76 -3.21
C GLY A 214 7.94 -12.97 -1.97
N ARG A 215 9.23 -12.65 -1.84
CA ARG A 215 9.82 -11.92 -0.70
C ARG A 215 10.27 -10.52 -1.13
N CYS A 216 9.88 -9.50 -0.39
CA CYS A 216 10.41 -8.16 -0.61
C CYS A 216 11.92 -8.14 -0.31
N VAL A 217 12.72 -7.63 -1.27
CA VAL A 217 14.17 -7.47 -1.11
C VAL A 217 14.59 -6.00 -1.08
N ASP A 218 13.73 -5.09 -1.57
CA ASP A 218 13.90 -3.64 -1.44
C ASP A 218 12.56 -2.93 -1.65
N THR A 219 12.40 -1.72 -1.10
CA THR A 219 11.21 -0.89 -1.29
C THR A 219 11.54 0.59 -1.22
N SER A 220 10.76 1.42 -1.90
CA SER A 220 11.04 2.86 -2.03
C SER A 220 10.67 3.68 -0.81
N MET A 221 9.59 3.34 -0.09
CA MET A 221 9.25 4.03 1.15
C MET A 221 10.20 3.62 2.27
N GLY A 222 10.53 4.56 3.14
CA GLY A 222 11.57 4.41 4.14
C GLY A 222 11.05 4.12 5.55
N MET A 223 11.55 4.89 6.51
CA MET A 223 11.06 4.90 7.89
C MET A 223 9.60 5.37 7.96
N THR A 224 9.24 6.29 7.08
CA THR A 224 7.89 6.83 6.91
C THR A 224 7.45 6.71 5.46
N PRO A 225 6.16 6.89 5.15
CA PRO A 225 5.69 6.88 3.76
C PRO A 225 6.03 8.18 2.99
N LEU A 226 7.05 8.94 3.39
CA LEU A 226 7.53 10.15 2.71
C LEU A 226 8.63 9.85 1.68
N GLU A 227 9.64 9.02 2.05
CA GLU A 227 10.78 8.68 1.19
C GLU A 227 10.32 7.94 -0.07
N GLY A 228 11.06 8.09 -1.16
CA GLY A 228 10.89 7.30 -2.38
C GLY A 228 10.34 8.09 -3.56
N LEU A 229 9.25 7.62 -4.13
CA LEU A 229 8.62 8.18 -5.31
C LEU A 229 8.02 9.56 -5.03
N VAL A 230 7.92 10.38 -6.07
CA VAL A 230 7.06 11.58 -6.04
C VAL A 230 5.62 11.11 -5.94
N MET A 231 4.80 11.79 -5.13
CA MET A 231 3.42 11.40 -4.86
C MET A 231 2.48 12.59 -5.15
N GLY A 232 1.19 12.42 -4.90
CA GLY A 232 0.24 13.51 -5.10
C GLY A 232 0.58 14.77 -4.29
N THR A 233 0.89 14.61 -2.99
CA THR A 233 1.19 15.73 -2.08
C THR A 233 2.52 15.61 -1.35
N ARG A 234 3.23 14.48 -1.47
CA ARG A 234 4.51 14.20 -0.81
C ARG A 234 5.67 14.32 -1.78
N SER A 235 6.80 14.86 -1.30
CA SER A 235 7.97 15.12 -2.13
C SER A 235 8.67 13.85 -2.66
N GLY A 236 8.56 12.73 -1.96
CA GLY A 236 9.49 11.62 -2.15
C GLY A 236 10.91 11.98 -1.68
N ASP A 237 11.90 11.33 -2.25
CA ASP A 237 13.32 11.56 -1.91
C ASP A 237 13.70 13.03 -1.98
N ILE A 238 14.33 13.49 -0.91
CA ILE A 238 14.89 14.83 -0.79
C ILE A 238 16.22 14.74 -0.02
N ASP A 239 17.18 15.59 -0.33
CA ASP A 239 18.37 15.74 0.47
C ASP A 239 18.01 16.25 1.88
N PRO A 240 18.37 15.54 2.97
CA PRO A 240 18.17 16.02 4.34
C PRO A 240 18.79 17.43 4.58
N GLY A 241 19.82 17.79 3.83
CA GLY A 241 20.41 19.14 3.82
C GLY A 241 19.44 20.23 3.45
N ALA A 242 18.45 19.95 2.57
CA ALA A 242 17.40 20.89 2.22
C ALA A 242 16.50 21.24 3.43
N ILE A 243 16.22 20.25 4.30
CA ILE A 243 15.46 20.44 5.55
C ILE A 243 16.21 21.42 6.46
N LEU A 244 17.50 21.18 6.66
CA LEU A 244 18.36 22.03 7.49
C LEU A 244 18.54 23.43 6.88
N HIS A 245 18.58 23.53 5.55
CA HIS A 245 18.63 24.82 4.84
C HIS A 245 17.36 25.65 5.06
N LEU A 246 16.18 25.08 4.84
CA LEU A 246 14.89 25.72 5.08
C LEU A 246 14.75 26.16 6.55
N ARG A 247 15.18 25.33 7.50
CA ARG A 247 15.20 25.69 8.92
C ARG A 247 16.06 26.92 9.20
N ARG A 248 17.25 27.02 8.60
CA ARG A 248 18.22 28.10 8.85
C ARG A 248 17.89 29.39 8.10
N THR A 249 17.48 29.29 6.84
CA THR A 249 17.34 30.45 5.96
C THR A 249 15.91 31.00 5.92
N ALA A 250 14.89 30.14 5.98
CA ALA A 250 13.49 30.54 5.99
C ALA A 250 12.88 30.57 7.40
N GLY A 251 13.61 30.16 8.43
CA GLY A 251 13.11 30.13 9.81
C GLY A 251 12.01 29.12 10.08
N MET A 252 11.71 28.24 9.13
CA MET A 252 10.61 27.27 9.23
C MET A 252 10.79 26.35 10.43
N SER A 253 9.74 26.10 11.20
CA SER A 253 9.70 25.07 12.24
C SER A 253 9.73 23.67 11.64
N LEU A 254 10.05 22.65 12.44
CA LEU A 254 10.00 21.25 11.98
C LEU A 254 8.58 20.86 11.56
N ALA A 255 7.54 21.35 12.25
CA ALA A 255 6.14 21.10 11.89
C ALA A 255 5.75 21.72 10.54
N GLU A 256 6.25 22.94 10.24
CA GLU A 256 6.03 23.58 8.94
C GLU A 256 6.74 22.83 7.80
N ILE A 257 7.97 22.34 8.04
CA ILE A 257 8.71 21.53 7.09
C ILE A 257 8.02 20.17 6.87
N ASP A 258 7.57 19.52 7.94
CA ASP A 258 6.78 18.28 7.85
C ASP A 258 5.51 18.50 7.01
N GLY A 259 4.76 19.58 7.31
CA GLY A 259 3.58 19.96 6.53
C GLY A 259 3.89 20.29 5.06
N LEU A 260 5.04 20.91 4.79
CA LEU A 260 5.49 21.19 3.43
C LEU A 260 5.73 19.90 2.67
N LEU A 261 6.55 18.99 3.23
CA LEU A 261 6.99 17.79 2.53
C LEU A 261 5.89 16.74 2.37
N ASN A 262 4.95 16.66 3.31
CA ASN A 262 3.88 15.66 3.29
C ASN A 262 2.58 16.12 2.63
N ARG A 263 2.27 17.43 2.63
CA ARG A 263 0.94 17.94 2.24
C ARG A 263 0.95 18.97 1.14
N ARG A 264 2.08 19.66 0.89
CA ARG A 264 2.19 20.78 -0.06
C ARG A 264 3.32 20.60 -1.07
N SER A 265 3.78 19.36 -1.25
CA SER A 265 4.82 18.96 -2.21
C SER A 265 4.25 17.99 -3.25
N GLY A 266 5.08 17.21 -3.87
CA GLY A 266 4.69 16.27 -4.91
C GLY A 266 4.08 16.96 -6.12
N MET A 267 3.13 16.32 -6.76
CA MET A 267 2.44 16.88 -7.93
C MET A 267 1.72 18.18 -7.59
N LEU A 268 1.02 18.23 -6.45
CA LEU A 268 0.38 19.45 -5.95
C LEU A 268 1.38 20.62 -5.82
N GLY A 269 2.56 20.34 -5.25
CA GLY A 269 3.59 21.36 -5.07
C GLY A 269 4.27 21.81 -6.37
N LEU A 270 4.31 20.96 -7.39
CA LEU A 270 4.98 21.21 -8.65
C LEU A 270 4.09 21.92 -9.68
N CYS A 271 2.79 21.59 -9.73
CA CYS A 271 1.89 22.14 -10.73
C CYS A 271 0.50 22.55 -10.18
N GLY A 272 0.32 22.58 -8.86
CA GLY A 272 -0.92 23.01 -8.23
C GLY A 272 -2.06 22.00 -8.26
N ASP A 273 -1.82 20.77 -8.75
CA ASP A 273 -2.82 19.71 -8.82
C ASP A 273 -2.21 18.35 -8.48
N ASN A 274 -2.98 17.47 -7.84
CA ASN A 274 -2.59 16.10 -7.54
C ASN A 274 -3.47 15.05 -8.23
N ASP A 275 -4.48 15.46 -9.00
CA ASP A 275 -5.23 14.56 -9.86
C ASP A 275 -4.47 14.35 -11.18
N MET A 276 -3.91 13.14 -11.33
CA MET A 276 -3.11 12.81 -12.51
C MET A 276 -3.91 12.83 -13.84
N ARG A 277 -5.23 12.80 -13.79
CA ARG A 277 -6.10 12.97 -14.97
C ARG A 277 -6.06 14.43 -15.42
N GLU A 278 -6.18 15.34 -14.47
CA GLU A 278 -6.11 16.78 -14.73
C GLU A 278 -4.69 17.20 -15.16
N VAL A 279 -3.66 16.69 -14.50
CA VAL A 279 -2.27 16.89 -14.93
C VAL A 279 -2.07 16.41 -16.37
N GLY A 280 -2.55 15.22 -16.73
CA GLY A 280 -2.47 14.69 -18.09
C GLY A 280 -3.21 15.54 -19.13
N ARG A 281 -4.38 16.08 -18.79
CA ARG A 281 -5.13 17.03 -19.64
C ARG A 281 -4.32 18.31 -19.88
N ARG A 282 -3.77 18.91 -18.84
CA ARG A 282 -2.95 20.13 -18.91
C ARG A 282 -1.67 19.91 -19.75
N VAL A 283 -1.03 18.73 -19.61
CA VAL A 283 0.10 18.34 -20.46
C VAL A 283 -0.29 18.32 -21.93
N ALA A 284 -1.45 17.73 -22.26
CA ALA A 284 -1.93 17.68 -23.64
C ALA A 284 -2.26 19.11 -24.20
N GLU A 285 -2.59 20.06 -23.35
CA GLU A 285 -2.81 21.47 -23.69
C GLU A 285 -1.51 22.31 -23.75
N GLY A 286 -0.36 21.70 -23.43
CA GLY A 286 0.95 22.34 -23.52
C GLY A 286 1.32 23.17 -22.29
N ASP A 287 0.72 22.89 -21.12
CA ASP A 287 1.06 23.57 -19.87
C ASP A 287 2.48 23.16 -19.41
N PRO A 288 3.42 24.11 -19.32
CA PRO A 288 4.81 23.78 -18.99
C PRO A 288 5.01 23.35 -17.52
N GLU A 289 4.17 23.77 -16.58
CA GLU A 289 4.26 23.37 -15.18
C GLU A 289 3.80 21.93 -15.01
N ALA A 290 2.69 21.55 -15.66
CA ALA A 290 2.20 20.18 -15.67
C ALA A 290 3.18 19.22 -16.38
N GLU A 291 3.79 19.68 -17.51
CA GLU A 291 4.81 18.90 -18.21
C GLU A 291 6.04 18.66 -17.33
N LEU A 292 6.56 19.69 -16.66
CA LEU A 292 7.68 19.57 -15.74
C LEU A 292 7.34 18.61 -14.58
N ALA A 293 6.16 18.76 -13.96
CA ALA A 293 5.71 17.93 -12.85
C ALA A 293 5.64 16.44 -13.25
N LEU A 294 5.05 16.16 -14.42
CA LEU A 294 4.97 14.80 -14.95
C LEU A 294 6.36 14.23 -15.31
N ALA A 295 7.24 15.07 -15.87
CA ALA A 295 8.62 14.67 -16.16
C ALA A 295 9.38 14.29 -14.89
N VAL A 296 9.26 15.08 -13.81
CA VAL A 296 9.87 14.80 -12.49
C VAL A 296 9.32 13.48 -11.92
N TYR A 297 8.00 13.29 -11.97
CA TYR A 297 7.33 12.07 -11.49
C TYR A 297 7.84 10.83 -12.24
N CYS A 298 7.81 10.85 -13.56
CA CYS A 298 8.24 9.72 -14.39
C CYS A 298 9.75 9.47 -14.31
N HIS A 299 10.57 10.55 -14.17
CA HIS A 299 12.01 10.40 -13.96
C HIS A 299 12.32 9.66 -12.66
N ARG A 300 11.61 9.96 -11.57
CA ARG A 300 11.78 9.27 -10.30
C ARG A 300 11.38 7.79 -10.41
N LEU A 301 10.26 7.48 -11.06
CA LEU A 301 9.84 6.11 -11.34
C LEU A 301 10.92 5.33 -12.09
N ARG A 302 11.45 5.91 -13.18
CA ARG A 302 12.51 5.31 -13.98
C ARG A 302 13.77 5.01 -13.18
N LYS A 303 14.18 5.90 -12.29
CA LYS A 303 15.32 5.68 -11.39
C LYS A 303 15.10 4.46 -10.50
N TYR A 304 13.92 4.31 -9.90
CA TYR A 304 13.60 3.17 -9.04
C TYR A 304 13.50 1.86 -9.83
N VAL A 305 12.90 1.88 -11.02
CA VAL A 305 12.90 0.71 -11.92
C VAL A 305 14.33 0.28 -12.24
N GLY A 306 15.20 1.22 -12.65
CA GLY A 306 16.60 0.92 -12.96
C GLY A 306 17.38 0.39 -11.74
N ALA A 307 17.17 0.98 -10.56
CA ALA A 307 17.78 0.52 -9.32
C ALA A 307 17.33 -0.91 -8.99
N TYR A 308 16.05 -1.22 -9.14
CA TYR A 308 15.52 -2.55 -8.84
C TYR A 308 15.88 -3.60 -9.89
N CYS A 309 16.09 -3.21 -11.15
CA CYS A 309 16.73 -4.08 -12.12
C CYS A 309 18.14 -4.50 -11.68
N ALA A 310 18.91 -3.57 -11.09
CA ALA A 310 20.23 -3.87 -10.55
C ALA A 310 20.18 -4.72 -9.28
N VAL A 311 19.22 -4.45 -8.37
CA VAL A 311 19.04 -5.22 -7.12
C VAL A 311 18.63 -6.67 -7.39
N LEU A 312 17.72 -6.88 -8.35
CA LEU A 312 17.21 -8.21 -8.70
C LEU A 312 18.13 -8.98 -9.66
N GLY A 313 19.00 -8.28 -10.40
CA GLY A 313 19.83 -8.87 -11.46
C GLY A 313 19.04 -9.25 -12.72
N THR A 314 17.96 -10.01 -12.56
CA THR A 314 16.99 -10.32 -13.60
C THR A 314 15.60 -9.91 -13.16
N VAL A 315 14.77 -9.44 -14.08
CA VAL A 315 13.38 -9.08 -13.83
C VAL A 315 12.49 -9.88 -14.77
N ASP A 316 11.50 -10.56 -14.22
CA ASP A 316 10.50 -11.29 -15.00
C ASP A 316 9.30 -10.41 -15.33
N VAL A 317 8.83 -9.62 -14.34
CA VAL A 317 7.65 -8.77 -14.49
C VAL A 317 7.84 -7.41 -13.83
N ILE A 318 7.35 -6.36 -14.49
CA ILE A 318 7.05 -5.06 -13.90
C ILE A 318 5.53 -4.91 -13.86
N ALA A 319 4.96 -4.78 -12.66
CA ALA A 319 3.54 -4.66 -12.46
C ALA A 319 3.15 -3.24 -12.04
N PHE A 320 2.30 -2.60 -12.82
CA PHE A 320 1.64 -1.34 -12.46
C PHE A 320 0.32 -1.61 -11.75
N THR A 321 0.07 -0.89 -10.66
CA THR A 321 -1.14 -0.99 -9.86
C THR A 321 -1.47 0.34 -9.18
N GLY A 322 -2.64 0.40 -8.53
CA GLY A 322 -3.17 1.63 -7.96
C GLY A 322 -3.74 2.57 -9.00
N GLY A 323 -4.53 3.55 -8.55
CA GLY A 323 -5.35 4.37 -9.45
C GLY A 323 -4.61 5.01 -10.62
N VAL A 324 -3.38 5.50 -10.40
CA VAL A 324 -2.53 6.06 -11.47
C VAL A 324 -1.90 4.96 -12.32
N GLY A 325 -1.35 3.92 -11.66
CA GLY A 325 -0.69 2.82 -12.37
C GLY A 325 -1.64 2.05 -13.29
N GLU A 326 -2.87 1.84 -12.86
CA GLU A 326 -3.91 1.14 -13.61
C GLU A 326 -4.48 1.99 -14.76
N ASN A 327 -4.65 3.30 -14.56
CA ASN A 327 -5.46 4.12 -15.49
C ASN A 327 -4.65 5.11 -16.34
N SER A 328 -3.38 5.41 -15.99
CA SER A 328 -2.60 6.41 -16.74
C SER A 328 -1.67 5.79 -17.77
N VAL A 329 -2.13 5.73 -19.01
CA VAL A 329 -1.34 5.32 -20.19
C VAL A 329 -0.04 6.13 -20.29
N LEU A 330 -0.16 7.46 -20.13
CA LEU A 330 0.94 8.42 -20.25
C LEU A 330 2.03 8.19 -19.19
N VAL A 331 1.65 7.90 -17.95
CA VAL A 331 2.62 7.63 -16.87
C VAL A 331 3.38 6.32 -17.16
N ARG A 332 2.70 5.25 -17.54
CA ARG A 332 3.34 3.97 -17.85
C ARG A 332 4.33 4.11 -19.01
N GLU A 333 3.92 4.78 -20.10
CA GLU A 333 4.77 5.05 -21.24
C GLU A 333 6.01 5.87 -20.87
N ARG A 334 5.82 7.04 -20.22
CA ARG A 334 6.93 7.95 -19.89
C ARG A 334 7.86 7.38 -18.82
N ALA A 335 7.34 6.59 -17.86
CA ALA A 335 8.16 5.97 -16.83
C ALA A 335 9.12 4.91 -17.39
N LEU A 336 8.71 4.16 -18.42
CA LEU A 336 9.49 3.06 -18.99
C LEU A 336 10.23 3.43 -20.29
N SER A 337 9.97 4.59 -20.88
CA SER A 337 10.67 5.07 -22.08
C SER A 337 12.19 5.14 -21.85
N GLY A 338 12.98 4.62 -22.77
CA GLY A 338 14.45 4.57 -22.68
C GLY A 338 15.00 3.43 -21.82
N LEU A 339 14.17 2.44 -21.48
CA LEU A 339 14.59 1.24 -20.75
C LEU A 339 14.71 -0.02 -21.64
N GLU A 340 14.75 0.14 -22.96
CA GLU A 340 14.86 -0.96 -23.93
C GLU A 340 16.14 -1.77 -23.74
N ALA A 341 17.24 -1.13 -23.29
CA ALA A 341 18.49 -1.81 -22.96
C ALA A 341 18.33 -2.81 -21.80
N PHE A 342 17.38 -2.60 -20.91
CA PHE A 342 17.01 -3.54 -19.84
C PHE A 342 16.06 -4.65 -20.36
N GLY A 343 15.66 -4.58 -21.64
CA GLY A 343 14.70 -5.51 -22.24
C GLY A 343 13.24 -5.19 -21.90
N ILE A 344 12.96 -3.95 -21.57
CA ILE A 344 11.62 -3.45 -21.23
C ILE A 344 11.09 -2.69 -22.44
N VAL A 345 10.09 -3.25 -23.11
CA VAL A 345 9.47 -2.65 -24.31
C VAL A 345 7.96 -2.72 -24.18
N LEU A 346 7.30 -1.56 -24.21
CA LEU A 346 5.84 -1.48 -24.21
C LEU A 346 5.26 -1.67 -25.61
N ASP A 347 4.09 -2.28 -25.70
CA ASP A 347 3.23 -2.23 -26.87
C ASP A 347 2.26 -1.05 -26.71
N PRO A 348 2.26 -0.05 -27.63
CA PRO A 348 1.41 1.14 -27.47
C PRO A 348 -0.09 0.81 -27.44
N ALA A 349 -0.56 -0.16 -28.23
CA ALA A 349 -1.97 -0.52 -28.28
C ALA A 349 -2.41 -1.26 -26.99
N ARG A 350 -1.60 -2.21 -26.52
CA ARG A 350 -1.85 -2.90 -25.24
C ARG A 350 -1.75 -1.93 -24.05
N ASN A 351 -0.80 -0.99 -24.09
CA ASN A 351 -0.71 0.04 -23.04
C ASN A 351 -1.95 0.94 -23.04
N ALA A 352 -2.51 1.27 -24.20
CA ALA A 352 -3.73 2.04 -24.31
C ALA A 352 -4.96 1.29 -23.78
N ASP A 353 -5.06 -0.04 -23.99
CA ASP A 353 -6.10 -0.88 -23.38
C ASP A 353 -5.94 -0.98 -21.84
N GLY A 354 -4.70 -0.99 -21.34
CA GLY A 354 -4.36 -0.92 -19.93
C GLY A 354 -4.81 -2.14 -19.11
N LYS A 355 -4.82 -3.34 -19.72
CA LYS A 355 -5.25 -4.58 -19.06
C LYS A 355 -4.25 -5.71 -19.25
N GLY A 356 -3.96 -6.44 -18.16
CA GLY A 356 -3.08 -7.59 -18.21
C GLY A 356 -1.70 -7.22 -18.76
N VAL A 357 -1.17 -8.02 -19.68
CA VAL A 357 0.17 -7.80 -20.28
C VAL A 357 0.12 -6.65 -21.28
N ILE A 358 0.95 -5.64 -21.06
CA ILE A 358 1.07 -4.42 -21.88
C ILE A 358 2.44 -4.28 -22.57
N SER A 359 3.36 -5.23 -22.36
CA SER A 359 4.63 -5.29 -23.07
C SER A 359 4.47 -5.84 -24.49
N ALA A 360 5.41 -5.46 -25.39
CA ALA A 360 5.54 -6.03 -26.73
C ALA A 360 5.99 -7.51 -26.66
N ASP A 361 5.65 -8.30 -27.69
CA ASP A 361 5.99 -9.73 -27.74
C ASP A 361 7.51 -10.00 -27.70
N GLY A 362 8.35 -9.06 -28.17
CA GLY A 362 9.80 -9.15 -28.09
C GLY A 362 10.42 -8.61 -26.79
N SER A 363 9.62 -8.15 -25.83
CA SER A 363 10.11 -7.67 -24.54
C SER A 363 10.63 -8.85 -23.69
N ARG A 364 11.85 -8.73 -23.17
CA ARG A 364 12.41 -9.74 -22.25
C ARG A 364 11.78 -9.69 -20.87
N VAL A 365 11.40 -8.49 -20.45
CA VAL A 365 10.68 -8.23 -19.21
C VAL A 365 9.21 -8.06 -19.55
N THR A 366 8.34 -8.84 -18.94
CA THR A 366 6.90 -8.62 -19.06
C THR A 366 6.51 -7.35 -18.32
N VAL A 367 5.72 -6.49 -18.95
CA VAL A 367 5.09 -5.37 -18.25
C VAL A 367 3.60 -5.62 -18.20
N ALA A 368 3.00 -5.48 -17.04
CA ALA A 368 1.58 -5.76 -16.84
C ALA A 368 0.89 -4.68 -15.99
N VAL A 369 -0.41 -4.54 -16.21
CA VAL A 369 -1.33 -3.84 -15.30
C VAL A 369 -2.07 -4.90 -14.49
N VAL A 370 -1.87 -4.86 -13.17
CA VAL A 370 -2.45 -5.80 -12.22
C VAL A 370 -3.21 -5.02 -11.16
N PRO A 371 -4.55 -4.98 -11.23
CA PRO A 371 -5.34 -4.28 -10.21
C PRO A 371 -5.09 -4.86 -8.82
N THR A 372 -4.88 -3.97 -7.84
CA THR A 372 -4.70 -4.40 -6.45
C THR A 372 -6.04 -4.74 -5.80
N ASP A 373 -6.01 -5.69 -4.87
CA ASP A 373 -7.13 -5.97 -3.96
C ASP A 373 -6.59 -6.19 -2.54
N GLU A 374 -6.36 -5.08 -1.84
CA GLU A 374 -5.78 -5.07 -0.49
C GLU A 374 -6.72 -5.75 0.52
N GLU A 375 -8.02 -5.56 0.39
CA GLU A 375 -8.98 -6.16 1.30
C GLU A 375 -9.07 -7.68 1.12
N LEU A 376 -8.96 -8.18 -0.11
CA LEU A 376 -8.87 -9.62 -0.36
C LEU A 376 -7.57 -10.19 0.22
N GLU A 377 -6.46 -9.47 0.08
CA GLU A 377 -5.19 -9.89 0.67
C GLU A 377 -5.27 -9.96 2.21
N ILE A 378 -5.86 -8.94 2.84
CA ILE A 378 -6.08 -8.93 4.30
C ILE A 378 -6.97 -10.11 4.72
N ALA A 379 -8.04 -10.38 3.98
CA ALA A 379 -8.93 -11.49 4.29
C ALA A 379 -8.23 -12.86 4.17
N ARG A 380 -7.43 -13.07 3.12
CA ARG A 380 -6.62 -14.28 2.93
C ARG A 380 -5.63 -14.48 4.08
N GLN A 381 -4.89 -13.43 4.44
CA GLN A 381 -3.93 -13.47 5.55
C GLN A 381 -4.63 -13.71 6.91
N THR A 382 -5.82 -13.14 7.10
CA THR A 382 -6.66 -13.38 8.28
C THR A 382 -7.02 -14.85 8.41
N LEU A 383 -7.52 -15.46 7.35
CA LEU A 383 -7.90 -16.89 7.34
C LEU A 383 -6.69 -17.81 7.52
N ASP A 384 -5.54 -17.50 6.95
CA ASP A 384 -4.32 -18.28 7.15
C ASP A 384 -3.92 -18.33 8.62
N ILE A 385 -3.92 -17.21 9.33
CA ILE A 385 -3.62 -17.15 10.77
C ILE A 385 -4.62 -17.99 11.58
N ILE A 386 -5.91 -17.86 11.34
CA ILE A 386 -6.94 -18.59 12.08
C ILE A 386 -6.84 -20.09 11.84
N SER A 387 -6.60 -20.50 10.59
CA SER A 387 -6.48 -21.90 10.25
C SER A 387 -5.27 -22.57 10.92
N ARG A 388 -4.17 -21.83 11.11
CA ARG A 388 -2.98 -22.31 11.83
C ARG A 388 -3.22 -22.39 13.34
N THR A 389 -3.92 -21.43 13.92
CA THR A 389 -4.25 -21.42 15.35
C THR A 389 -5.19 -22.57 15.73
N ASN A 390 -6.10 -22.98 14.85
CA ASN A 390 -7.03 -24.08 15.10
C ASN A 390 -6.40 -25.48 14.91
N ARG A 391 -5.18 -25.58 14.36
CA ARG A 391 -4.46 -26.85 14.13
C ARG A 391 -3.39 -27.14 15.20
N GLY A 392 -3.06 -26.19 16.05
CA GLY A 392 -2.08 -26.30 17.14
C GLY A 392 -2.75 -26.37 18.51
#